data_95dd64883fa2dc2e58c31ef4f741b5fa
#
_entry.id   95dd64883fa2dc2e58c31ef4f741b5fa
#
_cell.length_a   1.000
_cell.length_b   1.000
_cell.length_c   1.000
_cell.angle_alpha   90.00
_cell.angle_beta   90.00
_cell.angle_gamma   90.00
#
_symmetry.space_group_name_H-M   'P 1'
#
loop_
_entity.id
_entity.type
_entity.pdbx_description
1 polymer ?
#
loop_
_entity_poly.entity_id
_entity_poly.type
_entity_poly.pdbx_seq_one_letter_code
_entity_poly.pdbx_strand_id
1 'polypeptide(L)'
;MHRAALAFTLGVALGCSTPPSAPVPASRPEASASIPVAPAPSATGAIQPPDNAGAAAPPITTALVSKGDRLTASKALELLFLGAGEKDPGVVACRGERDDEARIRCLLAARYAGDPAAARDALALYARVGGVAGVLPEEQMDGGFRGRVHLVPEAPMGKERRHLAWITAANEDFDAFFTDLARGSPAPVRYRFRDLAYRFFRSVKRTTPSAYAEGWSVAYNVAGSLNTSADAVRETLFHEIFHLDDAAHDEWSGRVLRPIFDAIVQKCAARTACLGPFAPNDTMVRGGTYYAFQPNNGDAVHEYAAELALRYYRDNRASMRGEALKKPGFKCGPPENQRAWTAIAGEFFGGVDRTPTCTQ
;
A
#
# COMPACT_ATOMS: atom_id res chain seq x y z
N MET A 1 -22.40 -12.87 -16.74
CA MET A 1 -21.99 -12.11 -15.57
C MET A 1 -22.10 -10.64 -15.96
N HIS A 2 -23.09 -9.94 -15.44
CA HIS A 2 -23.59 -8.68 -15.98
C HIS A 2 -22.85 -7.49 -15.36
N ARG A 3 -22.21 -6.69 -16.21
CA ARG A 3 -21.70 -5.37 -15.82
C ARG A 3 -22.90 -4.39 -15.82
N ALA A 4 -23.26 -3.84 -14.69
CA ALA A 4 -24.20 -2.73 -14.60
C ALA A 4 -23.44 -1.42 -14.75
N ALA A 5 -23.66 -0.72 -15.87
CA ALA A 5 -23.24 0.67 -16.06
C ALA A 5 -24.32 1.57 -15.49
N LEU A 6 -24.01 2.35 -14.46
CA LEU A 6 -24.87 3.43 -14.00
C LEU A 6 -24.51 4.73 -14.75
N ALA A 7 -25.44 5.17 -15.58
CA ALA A 7 -25.42 6.50 -16.18
C ALA A 7 -26.04 7.51 -15.21
N PHE A 8 -25.30 8.57 -14.88
CA PHE A 8 -25.85 9.73 -14.18
C PHE A 8 -26.01 10.90 -15.14
N THR A 9 -27.24 11.38 -15.22
CA THR A 9 -27.72 12.51 -16.01
C THR A 9 -27.25 13.85 -15.45
N LEU A 10 -26.78 14.74 -16.34
CA LEU A 10 -26.44 16.14 -16.11
C LEU A 10 -27.68 16.96 -15.69
N GLY A 11 -27.56 17.66 -14.56
CA GLY A 11 -28.41 18.79 -14.22
C GLY A 11 -27.63 20.09 -14.42
N VAL A 12 -28.11 20.92 -15.36
CA VAL A 12 -27.60 22.27 -15.63
C VAL A 12 -28.22 23.22 -14.58
N ALA A 13 -27.39 23.99 -13.88
CA ALA A 13 -27.82 25.14 -13.09
C ALA A 13 -26.98 26.38 -13.46
N LEU A 14 -27.74 27.40 -13.81
CA LEU A 14 -27.31 28.72 -14.29
C LEU A 14 -26.62 29.57 -13.21
N GLY A 15 -25.80 30.47 -13.68
CA GLY A 15 -24.87 31.35 -13.06
C GLY A 15 -25.32 32.25 -11.93
N CYS A 16 -24.33 32.64 -11.14
CA CYS A 16 -24.26 33.93 -10.45
C CYS A 16 -22.81 34.41 -10.52
N SER A 17 -22.68 35.59 -11.15
CA SER A 17 -21.42 36.31 -11.29
C SER A 17 -21.03 36.95 -9.95
N THR A 18 -19.83 36.75 -9.48
CA THR A 18 -19.23 37.48 -8.36
C THR A 18 -18.19 38.48 -8.89
N PRO A 19 -18.04 39.67 -8.28
CA PRO A 19 -17.12 40.71 -8.74
C PRO A 19 -15.67 40.40 -8.39
N PRO A 20 -14.69 41.05 -9.07
CA PRO A 20 -13.25 40.75 -8.90
C PRO A 20 -12.71 41.28 -7.56
N SER A 21 -12.00 40.44 -6.85
CA SER A 21 -11.26 40.79 -5.64
C SER A 21 -9.95 41.52 -5.99
N ALA A 22 -9.65 42.54 -5.18
CA ALA A 22 -8.44 43.36 -5.28
C ALA A 22 -7.15 42.58 -5.01
N PRO A 23 -5.99 43.00 -5.55
CA PRO A 23 -4.73 42.30 -5.40
C PRO A 23 -4.14 42.46 -3.98
N VAL A 24 -3.71 41.34 -3.41
CA VAL A 24 -2.97 41.26 -2.16
C VAL A 24 -1.49 41.61 -2.41
N PRO A 25 -0.85 42.46 -1.59
CA PRO A 25 0.56 42.81 -1.79
C PRO A 25 1.48 41.63 -1.47
N ALA A 26 2.52 41.45 -2.30
CA ALA A 26 3.55 40.43 -2.18
C ALA A 26 4.40 40.63 -0.91
N SER A 27 4.45 39.63 -0.06
CA SER A 27 5.37 39.57 1.08
C SER A 27 6.77 39.21 0.61
N ARG A 28 7.75 39.95 1.12
CA ARG A 28 9.19 39.86 0.88
C ARG A 28 9.74 38.54 1.46
N PRO A 29 10.70 37.84 0.84
CA PRO A 29 11.30 36.64 1.43
C PRO A 29 12.27 37.03 2.56
N GLU A 30 12.06 36.45 3.74
CA GLU A 30 13.01 36.49 4.84
C GLU A 30 14.17 35.52 4.58
N ALA A 31 15.39 36.01 4.87
CA ALA A 31 16.64 35.30 4.70
C ALA A 31 16.75 34.13 5.68
N SER A 32 16.96 32.94 5.14
CA SER A 32 17.23 31.72 5.90
C SER A 32 18.61 31.76 6.56
N ALA A 33 18.67 31.82 7.88
CA ALA A 33 19.90 31.71 8.65
C ALA A 33 20.35 30.23 8.71
N SER A 34 21.55 29.96 8.22
CA SER A 34 22.19 28.63 8.28
C SER A 34 22.64 28.32 9.71
N ILE A 35 22.15 27.20 10.25
CA ILE A 35 22.61 26.63 11.53
C ILE A 35 23.82 25.73 11.26
N PRO A 36 24.95 25.86 11.98
CA PRO A 36 26.12 25.00 11.79
C PRO A 36 25.88 23.60 12.34
N VAL A 37 26.15 22.59 11.50
CA VAL A 37 26.10 21.17 11.86
C VAL A 37 27.40 20.81 12.60
N ALA A 38 27.27 20.31 13.84
CA ALA A 38 28.37 19.74 14.59
C ALA A 38 28.72 18.32 14.06
N PRO A 39 30.01 17.91 14.06
CA PRO A 39 30.41 16.60 13.58
C PRO A 39 30.00 15.50 14.58
N ALA A 40 29.49 14.39 14.01
CA ALA A 40 29.12 13.18 14.75
C ALA A 40 30.37 12.45 15.26
N PRO A 41 30.33 11.82 16.46
CA PRO A 41 31.43 11.02 16.97
C PRO A 41 31.48 9.67 16.25
N SER A 42 32.67 9.30 15.77
CA SER A 42 33.00 7.98 15.24
C SER A 42 32.98 6.94 16.35
N ALA A 43 32.02 6.02 16.32
CA ALA A 43 32.01 4.82 17.16
C ALA A 43 32.39 3.61 16.32
N THR A 44 33.67 3.25 16.35
CA THR A 44 34.17 1.93 15.92
C THR A 44 33.95 0.95 17.07
N GLY A 45 32.88 0.16 16.97
CA GLY A 45 32.62 -0.96 17.87
C GLY A 45 31.98 -2.07 17.08
N ALA A 46 32.75 -3.10 16.72
CA ALA A 46 32.25 -4.32 16.12
C ALA A 46 31.38 -5.07 17.15
N ILE A 47 30.06 -5.10 16.93
CA ILE A 47 29.14 -5.94 17.69
C ILE A 47 29.09 -7.29 16.98
N GLN A 48 29.64 -8.33 17.63
CA GLN A 48 29.42 -9.72 17.24
C GLN A 48 27.94 -10.08 17.46
N PRO A 49 27.29 -10.76 16.48
CA PRO A 49 25.94 -11.27 16.69
C PRO A 49 25.97 -12.43 17.70
N PRO A 50 24.97 -12.56 18.58
CA PRO A 50 24.88 -13.71 19.47
C PRO A 50 24.50 -14.96 18.69
N ASP A 51 25.32 -16.00 18.82
CA ASP A 51 25.00 -17.36 18.40
C ASP A 51 23.80 -17.90 19.20
N ASN A 52 22.62 -17.79 18.64
CA ASN A 52 21.46 -18.54 19.12
C ASN A 52 20.84 -19.28 17.93
N ALA A 53 21.36 -20.49 17.68
CA ALA A 53 20.72 -21.48 16.83
C ALA A 53 19.47 -22.03 17.54
N GLY A 54 18.45 -21.18 17.69
CA GLY A 54 17.10 -21.59 18.05
C GLY A 54 16.39 -22.08 16.80
N ALA A 55 15.78 -23.26 16.86
CA ALA A 55 15.01 -23.85 15.78
C ALA A 55 14.07 -22.80 15.17
N ALA A 56 14.22 -22.57 13.86
CA ALA A 56 13.37 -21.67 13.12
C ALA A 56 11.91 -22.10 13.31
N ALA A 57 11.07 -21.20 13.87
CA ALA A 57 9.64 -21.40 13.88
C ALA A 57 9.16 -21.61 12.44
N PRO A 58 8.25 -22.57 12.19
CA PRO A 58 7.75 -22.80 10.83
C PRO A 58 7.18 -21.48 10.29
N PRO A 59 7.44 -21.15 9.03
CA PRO A 59 6.96 -19.92 8.46
C PRO A 59 5.42 -19.90 8.53
N ILE A 60 4.87 -18.88 9.16
CA ILE A 60 3.43 -18.61 9.32
C ILE A 60 2.70 -18.58 7.97
N THR A 61 3.42 -18.38 6.93
CA THR A 61 3.02 -18.19 5.55
C THR A 61 2.24 -19.31 4.89
N THR A 62 2.33 -20.54 5.37
CA THR A 62 1.55 -21.65 4.80
C THR A 62 0.08 -21.63 5.19
N ALA A 63 -0.30 -20.91 6.26
CA ALA A 63 -1.68 -20.82 6.72
C ALA A 63 -2.47 -19.65 6.11
N LEU A 64 -1.77 -18.63 5.55
CA LEU A 64 -2.39 -17.42 5.00
C LEU A 64 -2.60 -17.46 3.47
N VAL A 65 -2.06 -18.46 2.77
CA VAL A 65 -2.22 -18.60 1.32
C VAL A 65 -2.87 -19.92 1.03
N SER A 66 -4.11 -19.90 0.52
CA SER A 66 -4.77 -21.09 0.04
C SER A 66 -4.07 -21.63 -1.23
N LYS A 67 -4.13 -22.94 -1.46
CA LYS A 67 -3.46 -23.61 -2.59
C LYS A 67 -3.97 -23.16 -3.97
N GLY A 68 -5.03 -22.35 -4.05
CA GLY A 68 -5.58 -21.81 -5.29
C GLY A 68 -5.13 -20.37 -5.61
N ASP A 69 -4.42 -19.71 -4.70
CA ASP A 69 -4.13 -18.28 -4.77
C ASP A 69 -2.78 -17.94 -5.42
N ARG A 70 -1.98 -18.96 -5.77
CA ARG A 70 -0.69 -18.74 -6.43
C ARG A 70 -0.87 -18.31 -7.87
N LEU A 71 -0.04 -17.36 -8.29
CA LEU A 71 0.01 -16.96 -9.69
C LEU A 71 0.41 -18.12 -10.59
N THR A 72 -0.38 -18.38 -11.63
CA THR A 72 -0.04 -19.37 -12.66
C THR A 72 0.91 -18.79 -13.69
N ALA A 73 1.63 -19.63 -14.41
CA ALA A 73 2.49 -19.19 -15.51
C ALA A 73 1.71 -18.47 -16.62
N SER A 74 0.46 -18.83 -16.85
CA SER A 74 -0.43 -18.13 -17.79
C SER A 74 -0.71 -16.70 -17.33
N LYS A 75 -1.02 -16.50 -16.04
CA LYS A 75 -1.26 -15.16 -15.49
C LYS A 75 0.02 -14.31 -15.46
N ALA A 76 1.15 -14.94 -15.14
CA ALA A 76 2.44 -14.26 -15.20
C ALA A 76 2.80 -13.81 -16.63
N LEU A 77 2.52 -14.64 -17.64
CA LEU A 77 2.72 -14.28 -19.04
C LEU A 77 1.89 -13.04 -19.43
N GLU A 78 0.61 -13.01 -19.07
CA GLU A 78 -0.27 -11.87 -19.30
C GLU A 78 0.29 -10.58 -18.67
N LEU A 79 0.71 -10.66 -17.40
CA LEU A 79 1.25 -9.53 -16.63
C LEU A 79 2.57 -9.00 -17.20
N LEU A 80 3.45 -9.88 -17.65
CA LEU A 80 4.80 -9.53 -18.09
C LEU A 80 4.84 -9.04 -19.55
N PHE A 81 3.98 -9.54 -20.43
CA PHE A 81 4.06 -9.35 -21.87
C PHE A 81 2.81 -8.76 -22.53
N LEU A 82 1.75 -8.40 -21.77
CA LEU A 82 0.57 -7.63 -22.22
C LEU A 82 -0.02 -8.14 -23.56
N GLY A 83 -0.17 -9.45 -23.73
CA GLY A 83 -0.78 -10.02 -24.94
C GLY A 83 0.15 -10.11 -26.18
N ALA A 84 1.35 -9.54 -26.15
CA ALA A 84 2.36 -9.82 -27.20
C ALA A 84 2.96 -11.24 -27.09
N GLY A 85 2.49 -11.99 -26.10
CA GLY A 85 3.15 -13.07 -25.42
C GLY A 85 3.53 -14.28 -26.26
N GLU A 86 2.75 -14.69 -27.26
CA GLU A 86 3.05 -15.98 -27.91
C GLU A 86 4.15 -15.93 -28.98
N LYS A 87 4.43 -14.76 -29.53
CA LYS A 87 5.43 -14.56 -30.59
C LYS A 87 6.72 -13.92 -30.08
N ASP A 88 6.76 -13.47 -28.82
CA ASP A 88 7.95 -12.91 -28.23
C ASP A 88 9.03 -14.00 -28.10
N PRO A 89 10.27 -13.78 -28.61
CA PRO A 89 11.33 -14.79 -28.57
C PRO A 89 11.66 -15.28 -27.16
N GLY A 90 11.59 -14.38 -26.14
CA GLY A 90 11.80 -14.73 -24.75
C GLY A 90 10.71 -15.65 -24.21
N VAL A 91 9.45 -15.41 -24.59
CA VAL A 91 8.32 -16.28 -24.23
C VAL A 91 8.42 -17.64 -24.91
N VAL A 92 8.78 -17.64 -26.21
CA VAL A 92 8.99 -18.91 -26.96
C VAL A 92 10.04 -19.77 -26.30
N ALA A 93 11.15 -19.18 -25.83
CA ALA A 93 12.22 -19.89 -25.12
C ALA A 93 11.74 -20.56 -23.81
N CYS A 94 10.71 -19.99 -23.15
CA CYS A 94 10.17 -20.52 -21.89
C CYS A 94 9.09 -21.61 -22.07
N ARG A 95 8.72 -22.00 -23.30
CA ARG A 95 7.67 -22.99 -23.54
C ARG A 95 8.06 -24.42 -23.11
N GLY A 96 9.36 -24.70 -23.02
CA GLY A 96 9.88 -26.00 -22.58
C GLY A 96 9.77 -26.25 -21.07
N GLU A 97 9.51 -25.21 -20.28
CA GLU A 97 9.37 -25.34 -18.83
C GLU A 97 8.06 -26.03 -18.48
N ARG A 98 8.13 -27.09 -17.68
CA ARG A 98 7.01 -27.99 -17.40
C ARG A 98 6.17 -27.58 -16.19
N ASP A 99 6.76 -26.91 -15.22
CA ASP A 99 6.04 -26.44 -14.05
C ASP A 99 5.91 -24.91 -14.05
N ASP A 100 4.89 -24.44 -13.35
CA ASP A 100 4.56 -23.01 -13.30
C ASP A 100 5.69 -22.16 -12.70
N GLU A 101 6.37 -22.65 -11.67
CA GLU A 101 7.45 -21.90 -11.02
C GLU A 101 8.64 -21.70 -11.96
N ALA A 102 9.13 -22.77 -12.58
CA ALA A 102 10.22 -22.70 -13.56
C ALA A 102 9.86 -21.80 -14.73
N ARG A 103 8.62 -21.90 -15.23
CA ARG A 103 8.14 -21.08 -16.31
C ARG A 103 8.02 -19.61 -15.94
N ILE A 104 7.52 -19.27 -14.74
CA ILE A 104 7.45 -17.88 -14.25
C ILE A 104 8.86 -17.30 -14.12
N ARG A 105 9.82 -18.05 -13.58
CA ARG A 105 11.22 -17.63 -13.47
C ARG A 105 11.84 -17.35 -14.84
N CYS A 106 11.60 -18.21 -15.82
CA CYS A 106 12.05 -18.01 -17.20
C CYS A 106 11.42 -16.74 -17.80
N LEU A 107 10.11 -16.55 -17.65
CA LEU A 107 9.40 -15.36 -18.15
C LEU A 107 9.90 -14.05 -17.50
N LEU A 108 10.18 -14.07 -16.18
CA LEU A 108 10.78 -12.91 -15.50
C LEU A 108 12.18 -12.61 -16.06
N ALA A 109 13.03 -13.62 -16.22
CA ALA A 109 14.35 -13.45 -16.81
C ALA A 109 14.27 -12.88 -18.24
N ALA A 110 13.34 -13.37 -19.05
CA ALA A 110 13.10 -12.89 -20.41
C ALA A 110 12.61 -11.43 -20.43
N ARG A 111 11.65 -11.08 -19.57
CA ARG A 111 11.10 -9.72 -19.48
C ARG A 111 12.16 -8.68 -19.13
N TYR A 112 13.07 -9.03 -18.24
CA TYR A 112 14.12 -8.15 -17.73
C TYR A 112 15.48 -8.38 -18.39
N ALA A 113 15.57 -9.10 -19.51
CA ALA A 113 16.83 -9.45 -20.18
C ALA A 113 17.71 -8.23 -20.51
N GLY A 114 17.12 -7.07 -20.78
CA GLY A 114 17.81 -5.80 -21.04
C GLY A 114 18.45 -5.15 -19.81
N ASP A 115 18.13 -5.61 -18.59
CA ASP A 115 18.71 -5.11 -17.33
C ASP A 115 18.96 -6.30 -16.37
N PRO A 116 20.16 -6.89 -16.39
CA PRO A 116 20.50 -8.06 -15.54
C PRO A 116 20.34 -7.78 -14.03
N ALA A 117 20.47 -6.54 -13.59
CA ALA A 117 20.26 -6.18 -12.19
C ALA A 117 18.77 -6.21 -11.84
N ALA A 118 17.91 -5.60 -12.68
CA ALA A 118 16.46 -5.66 -12.51
C ALA A 118 15.95 -7.11 -12.62
N ALA A 119 16.51 -7.94 -13.50
CA ALA A 119 16.19 -9.36 -13.59
C ALA A 119 16.44 -10.10 -12.27
N ARG A 120 17.60 -9.87 -11.65
CA ARG A 120 17.92 -10.46 -10.32
C ARG A 120 16.92 -10.00 -9.25
N ASP A 121 16.63 -8.70 -9.22
CA ASP A 121 15.72 -8.14 -8.22
C ASP A 121 14.26 -8.65 -8.40
N ALA A 122 13.79 -8.78 -9.65
CA ALA A 122 12.48 -9.36 -9.95
C ALA A 122 12.40 -10.85 -9.60
N LEU A 123 13.46 -11.61 -9.89
CA LEU A 123 13.55 -13.01 -9.50
C LEU A 123 13.66 -13.19 -7.98
N ALA A 124 14.32 -12.28 -7.27
CA ALA A 124 14.39 -12.29 -5.82
C ALA A 124 13.02 -12.01 -5.20
N LEU A 125 12.28 -11.04 -5.71
CA LEU A 125 10.90 -10.77 -5.28
C LEU A 125 10.01 -12.02 -5.43
N TYR A 126 10.07 -12.66 -6.61
CA TYR A 126 9.32 -13.89 -6.83
C TYR A 126 9.75 -15.03 -5.90
N ALA A 127 11.05 -15.24 -5.73
CA ALA A 127 11.58 -16.32 -4.89
C ALA A 127 11.19 -16.16 -3.40
N ARG A 128 11.12 -14.93 -2.91
CA ARG A 128 10.87 -14.64 -1.48
C ARG A 128 9.41 -14.62 -1.12
N VAL A 129 8.57 -14.05 -1.98
CA VAL A 129 7.16 -13.79 -1.64
C VAL A 129 6.17 -14.19 -2.72
N GLY A 130 6.62 -14.86 -3.78
CA GLY A 130 5.76 -15.25 -4.91
C GLY A 130 5.32 -14.06 -5.78
N GLY A 131 5.85 -12.86 -5.54
CA GLY A 131 5.43 -11.64 -6.21
C GLY A 131 5.91 -11.56 -7.67
N VAL A 132 5.02 -11.30 -8.62
CA VAL A 132 5.35 -11.14 -10.04
C VAL A 132 5.38 -9.66 -10.41
N ALA A 133 6.55 -9.17 -10.83
CA ALA A 133 6.76 -7.80 -11.28
C ALA A 133 6.43 -7.67 -12.78
N GLY A 134 5.16 -7.40 -13.09
CA GLY A 134 4.65 -7.17 -14.44
C GLY A 134 4.43 -5.69 -14.74
N VAL A 135 3.65 -5.40 -15.76
CA VAL A 135 3.29 -4.03 -16.14
C VAL A 135 1.77 -3.88 -16.27
N LEU A 136 1.30 -2.66 -16.03
CA LEU A 136 -0.09 -2.29 -16.28
C LEU A 136 -0.28 -2.08 -17.80
N PRO A 137 -1.38 -2.55 -18.40
CA PRO A 137 -1.75 -2.12 -19.76
C PRO A 137 -1.92 -0.60 -19.84
N GLU A 138 -1.69 -0.03 -21.02
CA GLU A 138 -1.99 1.39 -21.24
C GLU A 138 -3.49 1.64 -21.10
N GLU A 139 -3.84 2.61 -20.23
CA GLU A 139 -5.24 2.92 -19.94
C GLU A 139 -5.49 4.39 -19.60
N GLN A 140 -6.76 4.77 -19.67
CA GLN A 140 -7.26 6.08 -19.22
C GLN A 140 -8.09 5.87 -17.94
N MET A 141 -7.55 6.26 -16.81
CA MET A 141 -8.24 6.22 -15.53
C MET A 141 -9.05 7.50 -15.30
N ASP A 142 -10.23 7.38 -14.68
CA ASP A 142 -10.92 8.54 -14.12
C ASP A 142 -10.26 8.93 -12.80
N GLY A 143 -9.64 10.09 -12.77
CA GLY A 143 -9.00 10.66 -11.58
C GLY A 143 -9.94 11.50 -10.72
N GLY A 144 -11.25 11.40 -10.91
CA GLY A 144 -12.27 12.19 -10.20
C GLY A 144 -12.06 13.68 -10.46
N PHE A 145 -11.95 14.48 -9.41
CA PHE A 145 -11.69 15.93 -9.51
C PHE A 145 -10.38 16.29 -10.23
N ARG A 146 -9.47 15.34 -10.40
CA ARG A 146 -8.21 15.49 -11.15
C ARG A 146 -8.39 15.30 -12.66
N GLY A 147 -9.59 14.92 -13.12
CA GLY A 147 -9.88 14.58 -14.50
C GLY A 147 -9.21 13.29 -14.96
N ARG A 148 -9.25 13.01 -16.24
CA ARG A 148 -8.66 11.78 -16.82
C ARG A 148 -7.14 11.75 -16.63
N VAL A 149 -6.64 10.60 -16.22
CA VAL A 149 -5.22 10.31 -16.01
C VAL A 149 -4.80 9.22 -16.99
N HIS A 150 -3.80 9.51 -17.81
CA HIS A 150 -3.25 8.55 -18.75
C HIS A 150 -2.13 7.76 -18.08
N LEU A 151 -2.30 6.45 -17.99
CA LEU A 151 -1.36 5.50 -17.42
C LEU A 151 -0.70 4.70 -18.56
N VAL A 152 0.64 4.65 -18.52
CA VAL A 152 1.42 3.89 -19.50
C VAL A 152 2.26 2.83 -18.83
N PRO A 153 2.44 1.63 -19.43
CA PRO A 153 3.27 0.57 -18.88
C PRO A 153 4.72 1.03 -18.70
N GLU A 154 5.30 0.79 -17.52
CA GLU A 154 6.69 1.15 -17.22
C GLU A 154 7.32 0.06 -16.36
N ALA A 155 8.11 -0.82 -16.97
CA ALA A 155 8.84 -1.84 -16.21
C ALA A 155 9.91 -1.17 -15.31
N PRO A 156 10.08 -1.63 -14.05
CA PRO A 156 11.05 -1.07 -13.12
C PRO A 156 12.49 -1.51 -13.46
N MET A 157 13.05 -0.88 -14.50
CA MET A 157 14.42 -1.10 -14.99
C MET A 157 15.28 0.16 -14.85
N GLY A 158 16.57 0.04 -15.02
CA GLY A 158 17.52 1.16 -14.91
C GLY A 158 17.46 1.80 -13.52
N LYS A 159 17.23 3.12 -13.48
CA LYS A 159 17.10 3.86 -12.22
C LYS A 159 15.86 3.46 -11.40
N GLU A 160 14.81 2.97 -12.05
CA GLU A 160 13.57 2.58 -11.40
C GLU A 160 13.63 1.15 -10.80
N ARG A 161 14.68 0.37 -11.05
CA ARG A 161 14.85 -0.96 -10.43
C ARG A 161 14.85 -0.93 -8.90
N ARG A 162 15.20 0.20 -8.28
CA ARG A 162 15.11 0.41 -6.83
C ARG A 162 13.74 0.07 -6.25
N HIS A 163 12.67 0.24 -7.03
CA HIS A 163 11.30 -0.09 -6.59
C HIS A 163 11.13 -1.59 -6.37
N LEU A 164 11.80 -2.46 -7.15
CA LEU A 164 11.81 -3.91 -6.89
C LEU A 164 12.43 -4.24 -5.52
N ALA A 165 13.59 -3.63 -5.22
CA ALA A 165 14.26 -3.81 -3.94
C ALA A 165 13.39 -3.26 -2.77
N TRP A 166 12.75 -2.12 -2.93
CA TRP A 166 11.87 -1.54 -1.92
C TRP A 166 10.63 -2.40 -1.65
N ILE A 167 10.00 -2.95 -2.71
CA ILE A 167 8.85 -3.86 -2.60
C ILE A 167 9.27 -5.16 -1.90
N THR A 168 10.43 -5.72 -2.27
CA THR A 168 10.96 -6.91 -1.61
C THR A 168 11.20 -6.67 -0.12
N ALA A 169 11.87 -5.57 0.23
CA ALA A 169 12.12 -5.19 1.62
C ALA A 169 10.83 -4.93 2.41
N ALA A 170 9.81 -4.34 1.78
CA ALA A 170 8.50 -4.15 2.41
C ALA A 170 7.84 -5.49 2.75
N ASN A 171 7.84 -6.44 1.82
CA ASN A 171 7.29 -7.78 2.06
C ASN A 171 8.07 -8.57 3.11
N GLU A 172 9.40 -8.41 3.18
CA GLU A 172 10.23 -9.00 4.24
C GLU A 172 9.88 -8.41 5.62
N ASP A 173 9.63 -7.10 5.68
CA ASP A 173 9.20 -6.46 6.92
C ASP A 173 7.80 -6.91 7.34
N PHE A 174 6.87 -7.12 6.40
CA PHE A 174 5.55 -7.70 6.68
C PHE A 174 5.68 -9.13 7.20
N ASP A 175 6.56 -9.94 6.63
CA ASP A 175 6.83 -11.30 7.09
C ASP A 175 7.31 -11.33 8.55
N ALA A 176 8.29 -10.49 8.87
CA ALA A 176 8.79 -10.34 10.24
C ALA A 176 7.67 -9.86 11.18
N PHE A 177 6.94 -8.84 10.77
CA PHE A 177 5.82 -8.29 11.55
C PHE A 177 4.75 -9.35 11.85
N PHE A 178 4.25 -10.05 10.84
CA PHE A 178 3.20 -11.05 11.03
C PHE A 178 3.70 -12.28 11.78
N THR A 179 4.97 -12.65 11.60
CA THR A 179 5.62 -13.71 12.38
C THR A 179 5.63 -13.38 13.87
N ASP A 180 6.01 -12.16 14.22
CA ASP A 180 6.06 -11.71 15.61
C ASP A 180 4.67 -11.47 16.19
N LEU A 181 3.76 -10.93 15.40
CA LEU A 181 2.38 -10.69 15.80
C LEU A 181 1.67 -11.99 16.17
N ALA A 182 1.84 -13.03 15.34
CA ALA A 182 1.17 -14.32 15.52
C ALA A 182 1.67 -15.12 16.72
N ARG A 183 2.82 -14.78 17.30
CA ARG A 183 3.29 -15.42 18.53
C ARG A 183 2.33 -15.16 19.68
N GLY A 184 1.65 -16.23 20.13
CA GLY A 184 0.64 -16.15 21.19
C GLY A 184 -0.67 -15.48 20.77
N SER A 185 -0.94 -15.41 19.47
CA SER A 185 -2.23 -14.97 18.97
C SER A 185 -3.34 -15.95 19.36
N PRO A 186 -4.49 -15.46 19.87
CA PRO A 186 -5.63 -16.30 20.20
C PRO A 186 -6.37 -16.85 18.97
N ALA A 187 -6.18 -16.24 17.81
CA ALA A 187 -6.81 -16.63 16.56
C ALA A 187 -5.83 -16.49 15.37
N PRO A 188 -6.09 -17.14 14.23
CA PRO A 188 -5.28 -16.97 13.03
C PRO A 188 -5.25 -15.52 12.56
N VAL A 189 -4.08 -15.07 12.10
CA VAL A 189 -3.94 -13.82 11.32
C VAL A 189 -4.53 -14.08 9.94
N ARG A 190 -5.37 -13.18 9.45
CA ARG A 190 -6.10 -13.30 8.17
C ARG A 190 -5.71 -12.17 7.21
N TYR A 191 -4.43 -11.93 7.06
CA TYR A 191 -3.90 -10.87 6.20
C TYR A 191 -2.97 -11.49 5.16
N ARG A 192 -3.35 -11.41 3.88
CA ARG A 192 -2.58 -11.95 2.76
C ARG A 192 -1.72 -10.86 2.14
N PHE A 193 -0.41 -11.04 2.11
CA PHE A 193 0.55 -10.11 1.47
C PHE A 193 1.51 -10.80 0.51
N ARG A 194 1.30 -12.10 0.21
CA ARG A 194 2.13 -12.90 -0.69
C ARG A 194 1.40 -13.32 -1.96
N ASP A 195 2.17 -13.77 -2.94
CA ASP A 195 1.66 -14.21 -4.25
C ASP A 195 0.83 -13.13 -4.95
N LEU A 196 1.31 -11.88 -4.89
CA LEU A 196 0.67 -10.71 -5.49
C LEU A 196 1.26 -10.39 -6.86
N ALA A 197 0.44 -9.85 -7.75
CA ALA A 197 0.91 -9.22 -8.96
C ALA A 197 1.21 -7.74 -8.69
N TYR A 198 2.40 -7.26 -9.07
CA TYR A 198 2.75 -5.85 -9.08
C TYR A 198 2.71 -5.36 -10.53
N ARG A 199 1.75 -4.49 -10.86
CA ARG A 199 1.55 -3.96 -12.22
C ARG A 199 2.16 -2.57 -12.32
N PHE A 200 3.39 -2.46 -12.81
CA PHE A 200 4.12 -1.21 -12.87
C PHE A 200 3.64 -0.30 -14.01
N PHE A 201 3.53 0.98 -13.71
CA PHE A 201 3.14 2.01 -14.67
C PHE A 201 3.76 3.36 -14.35
N ARG A 202 3.56 4.33 -15.26
CA ARG A 202 3.82 5.74 -15.07
C ARG A 202 2.58 6.55 -15.46
N SER A 203 2.19 7.51 -14.62
CA SER A 203 1.20 8.52 -15.01
C SER A 203 1.82 9.60 -15.88
N VAL A 204 1.24 9.86 -17.04
CA VAL A 204 1.76 10.85 -17.97
C VAL A 204 1.58 12.26 -17.39
N LYS A 205 2.71 12.99 -17.23
CA LYS A 205 2.77 14.35 -16.68
C LYS A 205 2.18 14.50 -15.26
N ARG A 206 2.06 13.40 -14.50
CA ARG A 206 1.52 13.39 -13.13
C ARG A 206 2.27 12.39 -12.26
N THR A 207 2.16 12.58 -10.95
CA THR A 207 2.69 11.67 -9.92
C THR A 207 1.60 10.91 -9.16
N THR A 208 0.35 11.02 -9.63
CA THR A 208 -0.82 10.36 -9.03
C THR A 208 -1.63 9.62 -10.09
N PRO A 209 -2.25 8.47 -9.72
CA PRO A 209 -2.15 7.82 -8.41
C PRO A 209 -0.75 7.28 -8.13
N SER A 210 -0.39 7.08 -6.86
CA SER A 210 0.88 6.44 -6.48
C SER A 210 0.78 4.93 -6.56
N ALA A 211 -0.35 4.37 -6.17
CA ALA A 211 -0.73 2.97 -6.32
C ALA A 211 -2.25 2.85 -6.29
N TYR A 212 -2.77 1.68 -6.61
CA TYR A 212 -4.14 1.24 -6.34
C TYR A 212 -4.23 -0.29 -6.40
N ALA A 213 -5.23 -0.84 -5.72
CA ALA A 213 -5.43 -2.27 -5.56
C ALA A 213 -6.56 -2.80 -6.44
N GLU A 214 -6.39 -3.97 -7.07
CA GLU A 214 -7.41 -4.64 -7.85
C GLU A 214 -7.09 -6.13 -8.03
N GLY A 215 -7.98 -7.03 -7.62
CA GLY A 215 -7.94 -8.45 -7.98
C GLY A 215 -6.60 -9.15 -7.64
N TRP A 216 -6.15 -9.10 -6.38
CA TRP A 216 -4.86 -9.63 -5.90
C TRP A 216 -3.65 -9.07 -6.65
N SER A 217 -3.78 -7.82 -7.12
CA SER A 217 -2.66 -7.07 -7.69
C SER A 217 -2.62 -5.65 -7.16
N VAL A 218 -1.41 -5.11 -7.09
CA VAL A 218 -1.15 -3.71 -6.80
C VAL A 218 -0.63 -3.06 -8.07
N ALA A 219 -1.40 -2.12 -8.63
CA ALA A 219 -0.90 -1.23 -9.66
C ALA A 219 0.00 -0.17 -9.01
N TYR A 220 1.24 -0.04 -9.51
CA TYR A 220 2.30 0.70 -8.83
C TYR A 220 2.96 1.71 -9.78
N ASN A 221 2.84 2.99 -9.46
CA ASN A 221 3.45 4.08 -10.24
C ASN A 221 4.91 4.29 -9.85
N VAL A 222 5.85 4.00 -10.75
CA VAL A 222 7.28 4.22 -10.50
C VAL A 222 7.67 5.71 -10.30
N ALA A 223 6.79 6.64 -10.70
CA ALA A 223 6.92 8.08 -10.46
C ALA A 223 5.91 8.60 -9.42
N GLY A 224 5.28 7.70 -8.66
CA GLY A 224 4.26 8.06 -7.68
C GLY A 224 4.80 8.96 -6.57
N SER A 225 4.03 9.98 -6.17
CA SER A 225 4.43 10.94 -5.15
C SER A 225 4.66 10.32 -3.76
N LEU A 226 4.08 9.15 -3.49
CA LEU A 226 4.29 8.39 -2.26
C LEU A 226 5.39 7.34 -2.37
N ASN A 227 5.89 7.04 -3.59
CA ASN A 227 6.86 5.98 -3.84
C ASN A 227 8.30 6.54 -3.87
N THR A 228 8.70 7.30 -2.85
CA THR A 228 9.95 8.08 -2.82
C THR A 228 11.06 7.46 -1.97
N SER A 229 10.72 6.52 -1.09
CA SER A 229 11.67 5.81 -0.22
C SER A 229 11.16 4.41 0.10
N ALA A 230 12.02 3.53 0.63
CA ALA A 230 11.63 2.19 1.06
C ALA A 230 10.52 2.22 2.12
N ASP A 231 10.61 3.14 3.09
CA ASP A 231 9.59 3.29 4.14
C ASP A 231 8.25 3.76 3.58
N ALA A 232 8.27 4.76 2.69
CA ALA A 232 7.05 5.25 2.05
C ALA A 232 6.39 4.18 1.18
N VAL A 233 7.18 3.40 0.44
CA VAL A 233 6.69 2.26 -0.35
C VAL A 233 6.10 1.17 0.55
N ARG A 234 6.74 0.82 1.66
CA ARG A 234 6.21 -0.15 2.62
C ARG A 234 4.83 0.27 3.13
N GLU A 235 4.67 1.54 3.49
CA GLU A 235 3.40 2.06 4.00
C GLU A 235 2.33 2.11 2.91
N THR A 236 2.67 2.55 1.69
CA THR A 236 1.76 2.52 0.54
C THR A 236 1.32 1.10 0.23
N LEU A 237 2.25 0.13 0.18
CA LEU A 237 1.91 -1.26 -0.08
C LEU A 237 1.02 -1.86 1.00
N PHE A 238 1.27 -1.56 2.29
CA PHE A 238 0.42 -2.06 3.36
C PHE A 238 -1.02 -1.57 3.21
N HIS A 239 -1.20 -0.29 2.87
CA HIS A 239 -2.49 0.32 2.60
C HIS A 239 -3.20 -0.34 1.42
N GLU A 240 -2.52 -0.48 0.28
CA GLU A 240 -3.12 -1.07 -0.93
C GLU A 240 -3.44 -2.57 -0.76
N ILE A 241 -2.57 -3.32 -0.09
CA ILE A 241 -2.81 -4.74 0.19
C ILE A 241 -4.01 -4.91 1.11
N PHE A 242 -4.23 -3.98 2.07
CA PHE A 242 -5.42 -4.03 2.91
C PHE A 242 -6.72 -3.96 2.10
N HIS A 243 -6.78 -3.14 1.04
CA HIS A 243 -7.96 -3.12 0.18
C HIS A 243 -8.24 -4.48 -0.48
N LEU A 244 -7.20 -5.25 -0.83
CA LEU A 244 -7.36 -6.61 -1.37
C LEU A 244 -7.89 -7.58 -0.32
N ASP A 245 -7.39 -7.48 0.92
CA ASP A 245 -7.87 -8.30 2.04
C ASP A 245 -9.29 -7.91 2.44
N ASP A 246 -9.63 -6.62 2.50
CA ASP A 246 -10.98 -6.14 2.80
C ASP A 246 -12.01 -6.68 1.79
N ALA A 247 -11.69 -6.60 0.49
CA ALA A 247 -12.51 -7.15 -0.58
C ALA A 247 -12.64 -8.68 -0.49
N ALA A 248 -11.56 -9.40 -0.12
CA ALA A 248 -11.58 -10.85 0.07
C ALA A 248 -12.38 -11.29 1.30
N HIS A 249 -12.63 -10.37 2.23
CA HIS A 249 -13.49 -10.55 3.41
C HIS A 249 -14.90 -9.97 3.19
N ASP A 250 -15.43 -10.00 1.95
CA ASP A 250 -16.76 -9.53 1.56
C ASP A 250 -16.99 -8.05 1.92
N GLU A 251 -16.05 -7.18 1.57
CA GLU A 251 -16.10 -5.74 1.84
C GLU A 251 -16.37 -5.48 3.34
N TRP A 252 -15.56 -6.12 4.19
CA TRP A 252 -15.75 -6.13 5.64
C TRP A 252 -15.86 -4.71 6.23
N SER A 253 -15.04 -3.77 5.75
CA SER A 253 -15.06 -2.40 6.25
C SER A 253 -16.40 -1.72 5.97
N GLY A 254 -17.00 -1.96 4.80
CA GLY A 254 -18.33 -1.46 4.42
C GLY A 254 -19.45 -2.00 5.32
N ARG A 255 -19.28 -3.17 5.94
CA ARG A 255 -20.26 -3.79 6.83
C ARG A 255 -20.01 -3.47 8.29
N VAL A 256 -18.77 -3.55 8.74
CA VAL A 256 -18.42 -3.48 10.17
C VAL A 256 -17.99 -2.09 10.62
N LEU A 257 -17.20 -1.38 9.81
CA LEU A 257 -16.73 -0.04 10.17
C LEU A 257 -17.71 1.07 9.75
N ARG A 258 -18.60 0.82 8.80
CA ARG A 258 -19.59 1.81 8.31
C ARG A 258 -20.34 2.51 9.43
N PRO A 259 -20.95 1.82 10.41
CA PRO A 259 -21.68 2.52 11.48
C PRO A 259 -20.79 3.42 12.35
N ILE A 260 -19.52 3.05 12.53
CA ILE A 260 -18.54 3.86 13.27
C ILE A 260 -18.14 5.07 12.44
N PHE A 261 -17.83 4.88 11.18
CA PHE A 261 -17.45 5.93 10.23
C PHE A 261 -18.56 6.96 10.07
N ASP A 262 -19.79 6.52 9.82
CA ASP A 262 -20.94 7.39 9.63
C ASP A 262 -21.24 8.22 10.89
N ALA A 263 -21.12 7.63 12.08
CA ALA A 263 -21.27 8.36 13.34
C ALA A 263 -20.21 9.47 13.50
N ILE A 264 -18.95 9.21 13.10
CA ILE A 264 -17.89 10.23 13.10
C ILE A 264 -18.21 11.34 12.11
N VAL A 265 -18.56 10.99 10.87
CA VAL A 265 -18.87 11.96 9.81
C VAL A 265 -20.08 12.81 10.19
N GLN A 266 -21.13 12.20 10.73
CA GLN A 266 -22.32 12.91 11.21
C GLN A 266 -21.96 13.88 12.36
N LYS A 267 -21.18 13.44 13.34
CA LYS A 267 -20.74 14.26 14.48
C LYS A 267 -19.88 15.45 14.04
N CYS A 268 -19.01 15.25 13.07
CA CYS A 268 -18.05 16.27 12.67
C CYS A 268 -18.49 17.14 11.50
N ALA A 269 -19.43 16.70 10.68
CA ALA A 269 -19.96 17.44 9.53
C ALA A 269 -18.82 18.04 8.66
N ALA A 270 -17.83 17.23 8.28
CA ALA A 270 -16.64 17.58 7.48
C ALA A 270 -15.71 18.65 8.11
N ARG A 271 -15.90 19.06 9.36
CA ARG A 271 -14.99 19.99 10.05
C ARG A 271 -13.66 19.30 10.38
N THR A 272 -12.58 19.69 9.73
CA THR A 272 -11.25 19.08 9.86
C THR A 272 -10.77 19.01 11.32
N ALA A 273 -10.94 20.08 12.10
CA ALA A 273 -10.55 20.08 13.52
C ALA A 273 -11.32 19.04 14.36
N CYS A 274 -12.58 18.78 14.03
CA CYS A 274 -13.37 17.72 14.68
C CYS A 274 -12.92 16.32 14.24
N LEU A 275 -12.56 16.15 12.97
CA LEU A 275 -12.13 14.86 12.41
C LEU A 275 -10.74 14.43 12.90
N GLY A 276 -9.88 15.37 13.29
CA GLY A 276 -8.50 15.11 13.70
C GLY A 276 -8.33 14.00 14.73
N PRO A 277 -9.05 14.01 15.87
CA PRO A 277 -8.98 12.93 16.85
C PRO A 277 -9.39 11.55 16.34
N PHE A 278 -10.17 11.47 15.26
CA PHE A 278 -10.68 10.24 14.66
C PHE A 278 -9.85 9.77 13.46
N ALA A 279 -8.95 10.62 12.94
CA ALA A 279 -8.12 10.27 11.79
C ALA A 279 -7.02 9.28 12.21
N PRO A 280 -6.96 8.07 11.58
CA PRO A 280 -5.93 7.10 11.92
C PRO A 280 -4.52 7.64 11.67
N ASN A 281 -4.33 8.40 10.59
CA ASN A 281 -3.09 9.05 10.21
C ASN A 281 -3.30 10.53 9.89
N ASP A 282 -2.21 11.34 9.89
CA ASP A 282 -2.26 12.78 9.61
C ASP A 282 -2.21 13.11 8.13
N THR A 283 -2.37 12.13 7.27
CA THR A 283 -2.36 12.35 5.82
C THR A 283 -3.47 13.33 5.45
N MET A 284 -3.07 14.56 5.08
CA MET A 284 -3.99 15.59 4.64
C MET A 284 -4.05 15.62 3.12
N VAL A 285 -5.26 15.82 2.58
CA VAL A 285 -5.45 16.00 1.15
C VAL A 285 -5.58 17.48 0.78
N ARG A 286 -5.35 17.77 -0.49
CA ARG A 286 -5.58 19.12 -1.01
C ARG A 286 -7.06 19.49 -0.82
N GLY A 287 -7.32 20.56 -0.09
CA GLY A 287 -8.67 20.97 0.31
C GLY A 287 -8.88 20.92 1.82
N GLY A 288 -7.87 20.40 2.59
CA GLY A 288 -7.78 20.57 4.03
C GLY A 288 -8.54 19.56 4.86
N THR A 289 -8.91 18.41 4.29
CA THR A 289 -9.45 17.28 5.08
C THR A 289 -8.42 16.15 5.22
N TYR A 290 -8.63 15.24 6.15
CA TYR A 290 -7.86 14.02 6.29
C TYR A 290 -8.19 13.05 5.15
N TYR A 291 -7.17 12.31 4.65
CA TYR A 291 -7.33 11.34 3.58
C TYR A 291 -8.40 10.28 3.91
N ALA A 292 -8.38 9.77 5.14
CA ALA A 292 -9.36 8.81 5.65
C ALA A 292 -10.83 9.29 5.59
N PHE A 293 -11.06 10.59 5.42
CA PHE A 293 -12.41 11.21 5.35
C PHE A 293 -12.61 12.01 4.06
N GLN A 294 -11.78 11.75 3.03
CA GLN A 294 -11.87 12.48 1.77
C GLN A 294 -13.16 12.11 1.03
N PRO A 295 -14.05 13.07 0.74
CA PRO A 295 -15.20 12.81 -0.10
C PRO A 295 -14.78 12.56 -1.55
N ASN A 296 -15.56 11.77 -2.29
CA ASN A 296 -15.34 11.47 -3.71
C ASN A 296 -14.04 10.71 -4.04
N ASN A 297 -13.53 9.95 -3.10
CA ASN A 297 -12.43 9.01 -3.29
C ASN A 297 -12.96 7.57 -3.15
N GLY A 298 -13.84 7.16 -4.07
CA GLY A 298 -14.56 5.91 -3.93
C GLY A 298 -15.49 5.91 -2.71
N ASP A 299 -15.61 4.77 -2.05
CA ASP A 299 -16.31 4.69 -0.76
C ASP A 299 -15.33 5.00 0.38
N ALA A 300 -15.49 6.17 1.00
CA ALA A 300 -14.55 6.68 2.00
C ALA A 300 -14.35 5.77 3.22
N VAL A 301 -15.26 4.84 3.53
CA VAL A 301 -15.07 3.89 4.63
C VAL A 301 -13.94 2.88 4.33
N HIS A 302 -13.75 2.51 3.07
CA HIS A 302 -12.63 1.64 2.67
C HIS A 302 -11.29 2.34 2.86
N GLU A 303 -11.21 3.62 2.52
CA GLU A 303 -10.02 4.44 2.78
C GLU A 303 -9.75 4.62 4.27
N TYR A 304 -10.79 4.88 5.06
CA TYR A 304 -10.67 4.94 6.52
C TYR A 304 -10.13 3.61 7.09
N ALA A 305 -10.63 2.49 6.59
CA ALA A 305 -10.21 1.16 7.01
C ALA A 305 -8.74 0.87 6.65
N ALA A 306 -8.31 1.21 5.44
CA ALA A 306 -6.92 1.03 5.00
C ALA A 306 -5.96 1.93 5.81
N GLU A 307 -6.34 3.17 6.08
CA GLU A 307 -5.59 4.07 6.97
C GLU A 307 -5.54 3.54 8.41
N LEU A 308 -6.62 2.94 8.91
CA LEU A 308 -6.67 2.31 10.22
C LEU A 308 -5.77 1.07 10.30
N ALA A 309 -5.79 0.22 9.26
CA ALA A 309 -4.90 -0.93 9.16
C ALA A 309 -3.43 -0.52 9.11
N LEU A 310 -3.10 0.51 8.34
CA LEU A 310 -1.75 1.08 8.30
C LEU A 310 -1.33 1.63 9.66
N ARG A 311 -2.23 2.31 10.38
CA ARG A 311 -1.97 2.78 11.74
C ARG A 311 -1.75 1.62 12.72
N TYR A 312 -2.58 0.57 12.62
CA TYR A 312 -2.42 -0.64 13.41
C TYR A 312 -1.04 -1.28 13.19
N TYR A 313 -0.63 -1.45 11.94
CA TYR A 313 0.68 -1.96 11.56
C TYR A 313 1.80 -1.12 12.16
N ARG A 314 1.79 0.19 11.97
CA ARG A 314 2.82 1.12 12.46
C ARG A 314 2.97 1.06 13.98
N ASP A 315 1.87 1.16 14.72
CA ASP A 315 1.89 1.23 16.16
C ASP A 315 2.31 -0.11 16.79
N ASN A 316 1.77 -1.24 16.30
CA ASN A 316 2.18 -2.56 16.79
C ASN A 316 3.63 -2.88 16.44
N ARG A 317 4.06 -2.58 15.21
CA ARG A 317 5.44 -2.75 14.77
C ARG A 317 6.44 -1.97 15.64
N ALA A 318 6.17 -0.71 15.91
CA ALA A 318 6.98 0.12 16.79
C ALA A 318 7.05 -0.48 18.21
N SER A 319 5.90 -0.87 18.78
CA SER A 319 5.82 -1.47 20.11
C SER A 319 6.61 -2.78 20.20
N MET A 320 6.49 -3.68 19.21
CA MET A 320 7.25 -4.94 19.17
C MET A 320 8.77 -4.75 19.04
N ARG A 321 9.21 -3.62 18.49
CA ARG A 321 10.63 -3.24 18.38
C ARG A 321 11.14 -2.42 19.57
N GLY A 322 10.28 -2.13 20.55
CA GLY A 322 10.62 -1.26 21.69
C GLY A 322 10.81 0.20 21.29
N GLU A 323 10.29 0.60 20.11
CA GLU A 323 10.32 1.98 19.64
C GLU A 323 9.18 2.79 20.27
N ALA A 324 9.43 4.06 20.56
CA ALA A 324 8.36 4.96 21.01
C ALA A 324 7.33 5.18 19.90
N LEU A 325 6.05 5.18 20.28
CA LEU A 325 4.99 5.58 19.35
C LEU A 325 5.18 7.04 18.95
N LYS A 326 5.08 7.33 17.65
CA LYS A 326 5.17 8.72 17.14
C LYS A 326 4.04 9.63 17.66
N LYS A 327 2.94 9.04 18.14
CA LYS A 327 1.74 9.69 18.67
C LYS A 327 1.12 8.83 19.76
N PRO A 328 0.25 9.42 20.61
CA PRO A 328 -0.60 8.62 21.48
C PRO A 328 -1.31 7.52 20.71
N GLY A 329 -1.45 6.33 21.29
CA GLY A 329 -2.11 5.19 20.64
C GLY A 329 -3.49 5.59 20.12
N PHE A 330 -3.76 5.31 18.86
CA PHE A 330 -5.05 5.66 18.23
C PHE A 330 -6.25 5.13 19.02
N LYS A 331 -6.15 3.89 19.54
CA LYS A 331 -7.19 3.26 20.37
C LYS A 331 -7.51 4.01 21.66
N CYS A 332 -6.59 4.87 22.12
CA CYS A 332 -6.73 5.61 23.36
C CYS A 332 -7.43 6.98 23.17
N GLY A 333 -7.83 7.28 21.95
CA GLY A 333 -8.63 8.46 21.60
C GLY A 333 -10.14 8.29 21.93
N PRO A 334 -11.00 8.91 21.12
CA PRO A 334 -12.45 8.75 21.29
C PRO A 334 -12.92 7.29 21.29
N PRO A 335 -14.09 6.97 21.91
CA PRO A 335 -14.60 5.59 21.97
C PRO A 335 -14.77 4.91 20.60
N GLU A 336 -15.03 5.70 19.55
CA GLU A 336 -15.14 5.23 18.17
C GLU A 336 -13.81 4.60 17.69
N ASN A 337 -12.68 5.19 18.08
CA ASN A 337 -11.35 4.70 17.73
C ASN A 337 -11.08 3.34 18.36
N GLN A 338 -11.41 3.17 19.65
CA GLN A 338 -11.24 1.89 20.35
C GLN A 338 -12.09 0.80 19.70
N ARG A 339 -13.35 1.11 19.35
CA ARG A 339 -14.23 0.16 18.67
C ARG A 339 -13.67 -0.26 17.31
N ALA A 340 -13.24 0.72 16.50
CA ALA A 340 -12.67 0.46 15.19
C ALA A 340 -11.36 -0.36 15.30
N TRP A 341 -10.49 -0.02 16.25
CA TRP A 341 -9.25 -0.75 16.52
C TRP A 341 -9.48 -2.20 16.94
N THR A 342 -10.42 -2.43 17.85
CA THR A 342 -10.77 -3.78 18.30
C THR A 342 -11.35 -4.61 17.16
N ALA A 343 -12.21 -4.00 16.35
CA ALA A 343 -12.83 -4.69 15.21
C ALA A 343 -11.78 -5.13 14.16
N ILE A 344 -10.88 -4.24 13.75
CA ILE A 344 -9.85 -4.58 12.75
C ILE A 344 -8.83 -5.58 13.30
N ALA A 345 -8.45 -5.46 14.59
CA ALA A 345 -7.58 -6.42 15.25
C ALA A 345 -8.18 -7.83 15.26
N GLY A 346 -9.47 -7.92 15.55
CA GLY A 346 -10.19 -9.20 15.58
C GLY A 346 -10.31 -9.86 14.22
N GLU A 347 -10.61 -9.10 13.18
CA GLU A 347 -10.83 -9.66 11.84
C GLU A 347 -9.53 -10.08 11.16
N PHE A 348 -8.54 -9.18 11.10
CA PHE A 348 -7.35 -9.38 10.26
C PHE A 348 -6.11 -9.82 11.04
N PHE A 349 -6.01 -9.44 12.33
CA PHE A 349 -4.76 -9.57 13.08
C PHE A 349 -4.85 -10.55 14.26
N GLY A 350 -5.80 -11.48 14.22
CA GLY A 350 -5.95 -12.54 15.23
C GLY A 350 -6.27 -12.02 16.63
N GLY A 351 -6.84 -10.84 16.76
CA GLY A 351 -7.20 -10.19 18.03
C GLY A 351 -6.00 -9.70 18.84
N VAL A 352 -4.80 -9.67 18.26
CA VAL A 352 -3.57 -9.22 18.94
C VAL A 352 -3.48 -7.71 18.98
N ASP A 353 -3.03 -7.16 20.09
CA ASP A 353 -2.66 -5.75 20.24
C ASP A 353 -1.41 -5.66 21.12
N ARG A 354 -0.29 -5.26 20.55
CA ARG A 354 1.00 -5.08 21.22
C ARG A 354 1.26 -3.65 21.64
N THR A 355 0.33 -2.73 21.35
CA THR A 355 0.51 -1.33 21.75
C THR A 355 0.24 -1.14 23.25
N PRO A 356 0.82 -0.10 23.86
CA PRO A 356 0.62 0.17 25.28
C PRO A 356 -0.86 0.28 25.66
N THR A 357 -1.17 -0.11 26.90
CA THR A 357 -2.49 0.08 27.47
C THR A 357 -2.78 1.57 27.61
N CYS A 358 -4.03 1.97 27.38
CA CYS A 358 -4.43 3.36 27.57
C CYS A 358 -4.36 3.71 29.06
N THR A 359 -3.53 4.69 29.39
CA THR A 359 -3.57 5.33 30.71
C THR A 359 -4.76 6.28 30.76
N GLN A 360 -5.63 6.07 31.73
CA GLN A 360 -6.76 6.99 32.00
C GLN A 360 -6.24 8.34 32.48
#